data_aeb2dbc7b9332390741f40a85c2087d5
#
_entry.id   aeb2dbc7b9332390741f40a85c2087d5
#
_cell.length_a   1.000
_cell.length_b   1.000
_cell.length_c   1.000
_cell.angle_alpha   90.00
_cell.angle_beta   90.00
_cell.angle_gamma   90.00
#
_symmetry.space_group_name_H-M   'P 1'
#
loop_
_entity.id
_entity.type
_entity.pdbx_description
1 polymer ?
#
loop_
_entity_poly.entity_id
_entity_poly.type
_entity_poly.pdbx_seq_one_letter_code
_entity_poly.pdbx_strand_id
1 'polypeptide(L)'
;MPWPVPTAKTVAERIAAAMEYSVSIVRPLVDPLAISRAVRSARGMLAMIGRAVALEVREIHDHVAWWGRQYFVDTAEDENVQRHANIWGVSARPATFAVGKIDIEGAAGTPIPADLEIAGSDGTIFKTTETAVIGANGGVSVSIIASVAGPSGNLEAGIRLRTVTAFPELNRIAVADGGFAGGAEAETPAELGAATIAHIRQRPHGGAGFDYPTWLREQFDVRAVKPETDWVGRGSVGVIVAMKDGTSARAPTESEMAEMLAYLGAPGSSSGVRPVTAYVAMVPAEMREIPIRVRVRPDTVATRAAVEEAYAAFIATIGDENDDQNESPIGAIIEPSRISEAISAASGEYAHDLISPSARFTLDRDQYPLPGEITFEDPL
;
A
#
# COMPACT_ATOMS: atom_id res chain seq x y z
N MET A 1 29.25 -16.63 -0.66
CA MET A 1 29.90 -15.30 -0.50
C MET A 1 29.67 -14.54 -1.80
N PRO A 2 29.20 -13.28 -1.77
CA PRO A 2 29.12 -12.50 -2.98
C PRO A 2 30.52 -12.29 -3.56
N TRP A 3 30.64 -12.36 -4.90
CA TRP A 3 31.90 -12.10 -5.59
C TRP A 3 32.27 -10.62 -5.41
N PRO A 4 33.39 -10.29 -4.74
CA PRO A 4 33.72 -8.90 -4.46
C PRO A 4 34.10 -8.17 -5.76
N VAL A 5 33.49 -7.02 -5.97
CA VAL A 5 33.86 -6.14 -7.09
C VAL A 5 35.26 -5.56 -6.79
N PRO A 6 36.26 -5.77 -7.64
CA PRO A 6 37.62 -5.31 -7.37
C PRO A 6 37.71 -3.80 -7.45
N THR A 7 38.54 -3.20 -6.58
CA THR A 7 38.81 -1.75 -6.67
C THR A 7 39.66 -1.43 -7.91
N ALA A 8 39.59 -0.19 -8.41
CA ALA A 8 40.42 0.27 -9.52
C ALA A 8 41.93 0.05 -9.24
N LYS A 9 42.36 0.20 -7.97
CA LYS A 9 43.72 -0.11 -7.52
C LYS A 9 44.08 -1.57 -7.71
N THR A 10 43.20 -2.48 -7.29
CA THR A 10 43.39 -3.93 -7.44
C THR A 10 43.46 -4.34 -8.92
N VAL A 11 42.62 -3.75 -9.75
CA VAL A 11 42.65 -3.97 -11.21
C VAL A 11 43.95 -3.46 -11.82
N ALA A 12 44.40 -2.25 -11.46
CA ALA A 12 45.66 -1.67 -11.94
C ALA A 12 46.87 -2.54 -11.54
N GLU A 13 46.89 -3.06 -10.30
CA GLU A 13 47.92 -3.98 -9.83
C GLU A 13 47.97 -5.29 -10.63
N ARG A 14 46.80 -5.86 -10.96
CA ARG A 14 46.72 -7.07 -11.83
C ARG A 14 47.18 -6.80 -13.23
N ILE A 15 46.83 -5.63 -13.80
CA ILE A 15 47.31 -5.20 -15.14
C ILE A 15 48.82 -5.00 -15.14
N ALA A 16 49.35 -4.34 -14.10
CA ALA A 16 50.81 -4.15 -13.99
C ALA A 16 51.55 -5.51 -13.89
N ALA A 17 51.06 -6.44 -13.08
CA ALA A 17 51.64 -7.78 -12.98
C ALA A 17 51.58 -8.55 -14.32
N ALA A 18 50.46 -8.45 -15.03
CA ALA A 18 50.33 -9.06 -16.37
C ALA A 18 51.30 -8.43 -17.39
N MET A 19 51.49 -7.10 -17.35
CA MET A 19 52.47 -6.40 -18.19
C MET A 19 53.90 -6.84 -17.83
N GLU A 20 54.29 -6.91 -16.58
CA GLU A 20 55.60 -7.40 -16.11
C GLU A 20 55.87 -8.81 -16.65
N TYR A 21 54.90 -9.70 -16.46
CA TYR A 21 54.99 -11.07 -16.97
C TYR A 21 55.17 -11.13 -18.49
N SER A 22 54.37 -10.40 -19.22
CA SER A 22 54.47 -10.33 -20.71
C SER A 22 55.81 -9.78 -21.20
N VAL A 23 56.32 -8.73 -20.56
CA VAL A 23 57.63 -8.15 -20.89
C VAL A 23 58.75 -9.15 -20.57
N SER A 24 58.67 -9.89 -19.45
CA SER A 24 59.68 -10.88 -19.06
C SER A 24 59.79 -12.04 -20.05
N ILE A 25 58.66 -12.43 -20.68
CA ILE A 25 58.68 -13.45 -21.76
C ILE A 25 59.38 -12.93 -23.01
N VAL A 26 59.03 -11.69 -23.42
CA VAL A 26 59.59 -11.13 -24.66
C VAL A 26 61.05 -10.68 -24.53
N ARG A 27 61.44 -10.32 -23.30
CA ARG A 27 62.77 -9.81 -22.98
C ARG A 27 63.39 -10.56 -21.79
N PRO A 28 63.71 -11.88 -21.91
CA PRO A 28 64.12 -12.71 -20.80
C PRO A 28 65.49 -12.35 -20.20
N LEU A 29 66.28 -11.57 -20.86
CA LEU A 29 67.61 -11.12 -20.40
C LEU A 29 67.60 -9.79 -19.66
N VAL A 30 66.42 -9.11 -19.56
CA VAL A 30 66.28 -7.87 -18.80
C VAL A 30 66.05 -8.17 -17.34
N ASP A 31 66.76 -7.44 -16.47
CA ASP A 31 66.56 -7.55 -15.02
C ASP A 31 65.08 -7.31 -14.60
N PRO A 32 64.51 -8.24 -13.84
CA PRO A 32 63.13 -8.13 -13.38
C PRO A 32 62.83 -6.81 -12.64
N LEU A 33 63.79 -6.26 -11.88
CA LEU A 33 63.66 -5.02 -11.19
C LEU A 33 63.54 -3.82 -12.17
N ALA A 34 64.30 -3.87 -13.30
CA ALA A 34 64.18 -2.85 -14.33
C ALA A 34 62.82 -2.90 -15.04
N ILE A 35 62.28 -4.11 -15.29
CA ILE A 35 60.92 -4.30 -15.82
C ILE A 35 59.89 -3.72 -14.86
N SER A 36 59.98 -4.05 -13.58
CA SER A 36 59.04 -3.55 -12.58
C SER A 36 59.08 -2.03 -12.46
N ARG A 37 60.27 -1.44 -12.45
CA ARG A 37 60.41 0.04 -12.47
C ARG A 37 59.79 0.67 -13.69
N ALA A 38 59.96 0.06 -14.86
CA ALA A 38 59.38 0.58 -16.12
C ALA A 38 57.85 0.51 -16.12
N VAL A 39 57.27 -0.57 -15.59
CA VAL A 39 55.83 -0.78 -15.59
C VAL A 39 55.11 -0.02 -14.44
N ARG A 40 55.72 0.05 -13.25
CA ARG A 40 55.09 0.62 -12.06
C ARG A 40 55.48 2.06 -11.72
N SER A 41 56.36 2.70 -12.53
CA SER A 41 56.72 4.09 -12.28
C SER A 41 55.48 4.99 -12.32
N ALA A 42 55.28 5.75 -11.23
CA ALA A 42 54.07 6.55 -11.02
C ALA A 42 53.78 7.55 -12.17
N ARG A 43 54.85 8.05 -12.84
CA ARG A 43 54.81 8.95 -13.99
C ARG A 43 55.12 8.26 -15.33
N GLY A 44 55.30 6.96 -15.31
CA GLY A 44 55.57 6.18 -16.54
C GLY A 44 54.34 5.99 -17.37
N MET A 45 54.54 5.98 -18.72
CA MET A 45 53.45 5.85 -19.68
C MET A 45 52.69 4.51 -19.46
N LEU A 46 53.36 3.39 -19.20
CA LEU A 46 52.73 2.11 -18.93
C LEU A 46 51.85 2.12 -17.67
N ALA A 47 52.30 2.77 -16.61
CA ALA A 47 51.50 2.95 -15.42
C ALA A 47 50.28 3.84 -15.63
N MET A 48 50.35 4.87 -16.46
CA MET A 48 49.23 5.71 -16.84
C MET A 48 48.20 4.95 -17.67
N ILE A 49 48.64 4.20 -18.66
CA ILE A 49 47.78 3.34 -19.49
C ILE A 49 47.13 2.28 -18.61
N GLY A 50 47.89 1.59 -17.74
CA GLY A 50 47.37 0.60 -16.84
C GLY A 50 46.29 1.13 -15.88
N ARG A 51 46.44 2.38 -15.38
CA ARG A 51 45.43 3.05 -14.57
C ARG A 51 44.19 3.44 -15.38
N ALA A 52 44.34 3.95 -16.58
CA ALA A 52 43.20 4.29 -17.43
C ALA A 52 42.40 3.04 -17.78
N VAL A 53 43.06 1.95 -18.21
CA VAL A 53 42.40 0.67 -18.46
C VAL A 53 41.72 0.10 -17.16
N ALA A 54 42.36 0.27 -16.01
CA ALA A 54 41.79 -0.19 -14.74
C ALA A 54 40.51 0.54 -14.36
N LEU A 55 40.38 1.83 -14.69
CA LEU A 55 39.13 2.59 -14.48
C LEU A 55 38.04 2.08 -15.40
N GLU A 56 38.29 1.86 -16.67
CA GLU A 56 37.29 1.29 -17.60
C GLU A 56 36.88 -0.13 -17.20
N VAL A 57 37.80 -0.98 -16.80
CA VAL A 57 37.51 -2.33 -16.32
C VAL A 57 36.68 -2.26 -15.02
N ARG A 58 36.99 -1.30 -14.13
CA ARG A 58 36.20 -1.08 -12.91
C ARG A 58 34.76 -0.68 -13.25
N GLU A 59 34.57 0.21 -14.22
CA GLU A 59 33.25 0.62 -14.71
C GLU A 59 32.45 -0.57 -15.25
N ILE A 60 33.10 -1.47 -15.99
CA ILE A 60 32.46 -2.72 -16.46
C ILE A 60 32.00 -3.58 -15.27
N HIS A 61 32.82 -3.72 -14.25
CA HIS A 61 32.43 -4.47 -13.04
C HIS A 61 31.24 -3.82 -12.31
N ASP A 62 31.20 -2.49 -12.22
CA ASP A 62 30.08 -1.76 -11.63
C ASP A 62 28.80 -1.93 -12.46
N HIS A 63 28.94 -1.88 -13.78
CA HIS A 63 27.82 -2.12 -14.69
C HIS A 63 27.28 -3.56 -14.56
N VAL A 64 28.15 -4.56 -14.47
CA VAL A 64 27.76 -5.96 -14.24
C VAL A 64 27.07 -6.12 -12.86
N ALA A 65 27.59 -5.45 -11.84
CA ALA A 65 26.96 -5.47 -10.51
C ALA A 65 25.59 -4.78 -10.50
N TRP A 66 25.45 -3.67 -11.26
CA TRP A 66 24.15 -3.02 -11.47
C TRP A 66 23.19 -3.95 -12.20
N TRP A 67 23.61 -4.59 -13.29
CA TRP A 67 22.78 -5.58 -14.00
C TRP A 67 22.33 -6.72 -13.09
N GLY A 68 23.23 -7.25 -12.25
CA GLY A 68 22.90 -8.31 -11.31
C GLY A 68 21.73 -7.95 -10.39
N ARG A 69 21.60 -6.69 -10.00
CA ARG A 69 20.47 -6.21 -9.20
C ARG A 69 19.16 -6.14 -10.00
N GLN A 70 19.24 -5.89 -11.31
CA GLN A 70 18.05 -5.80 -12.15
C GLN A 70 17.38 -7.15 -12.47
N TYR A 71 18.05 -8.28 -12.17
CA TYR A 71 17.49 -9.62 -12.40
C TYR A 71 16.39 -10.02 -11.39
N PHE A 72 16.38 -9.40 -10.23
CA PHE A 72 15.44 -9.74 -9.15
C PHE A 72 14.52 -8.58 -8.87
N VAL A 73 13.24 -8.88 -8.70
CA VAL A 73 12.19 -7.86 -8.49
C VAL A 73 12.44 -7.01 -7.24
N ASP A 74 12.98 -7.61 -6.17
CA ASP A 74 13.27 -6.97 -4.88
C ASP A 74 14.46 -6.01 -4.90
N THR A 75 15.32 -6.08 -5.92
CA THR A 75 16.52 -5.24 -6.03
C THR A 75 16.56 -4.41 -7.30
N ALA A 76 15.59 -4.60 -8.18
CA ALA A 76 15.49 -3.90 -9.45
C ALA A 76 15.07 -2.44 -9.27
N GLU A 77 15.48 -1.57 -10.18
CA GLU A 77 15.00 -0.21 -10.30
C GLU A 77 13.58 -0.18 -10.88
N ASP A 78 12.85 0.90 -10.64
CA ASP A 78 11.41 1.05 -10.93
C ASP A 78 11.01 0.60 -12.35
N GLU A 79 11.80 1.00 -13.37
CA GLU A 79 11.54 0.63 -14.75
C GLU A 79 11.64 -0.90 -14.97
N ASN A 80 12.60 -1.54 -14.32
CA ASN A 80 12.77 -2.99 -14.39
C ASN A 80 11.75 -3.73 -13.55
N VAL A 81 11.30 -3.18 -12.41
CA VAL A 81 10.17 -3.70 -11.64
C VAL A 81 8.92 -3.75 -12.50
N GLN A 82 8.60 -2.67 -13.22
CA GLN A 82 7.48 -2.63 -14.16
C GLN A 82 7.60 -3.69 -15.27
N ARG A 83 8.82 -3.88 -15.78
CA ARG A 83 9.08 -4.92 -16.80
C ARG A 83 8.88 -6.33 -16.24
N HIS A 84 9.36 -6.60 -15.02
CA HIS A 84 9.13 -7.88 -14.34
C HIS A 84 7.65 -8.13 -14.12
N ALA A 85 6.91 -7.15 -13.60
CA ALA A 85 5.47 -7.23 -13.39
C ALA A 85 4.75 -7.61 -14.69
N ASN A 86 5.05 -6.91 -15.79
CA ASN A 86 4.46 -7.20 -17.10
C ASN A 86 4.78 -8.64 -17.60
N ILE A 87 5.99 -9.15 -17.35
CA ILE A 87 6.38 -10.53 -17.72
C ILE A 87 5.53 -11.55 -16.95
N TRP A 88 5.21 -11.27 -15.69
CA TRP A 88 4.40 -12.13 -14.84
C TRP A 88 2.88 -11.89 -14.96
N GLY A 89 2.48 -10.92 -15.79
CA GLY A 89 1.06 -10.57 -15.98
C GLY A 89 0.46 -9.75 -14.85
N VAL A 90 1.30 -9.18 -13.98
CA VAL A 90 0.88 -8.27 -12.91
C VAL A 90 0.87 -6.85 -13.45
N SER A 91 -0.27 -6.17 -13.34
CA SER A 91 -0.44 -4.77 -13.78
C SER A 91 -0.50 -3.84 -12.58
N ALA A 92 0.19 -2.70 -12.67
CA ALA A 92 0.08 -1.67 -11.64
C ALA A 92 -1.35 -1.13 -11.59
N ARG A 93 -1.87 -0.95 -10.38
CA ARG A 93 -3.19 -0.34 -10.16
C ARG A 93 -3.14 1.14 -10.50
N PRO A 94 -4.07 1.63 -11.36
CA PRO A 94 -4.17 3.06 -11.64
C PRO A 94 -4.73 3.81 -10.43
N ALA A 95 -4.50 5.12 -10.39
CA ALA A 95 -5.20 5.99 -9.45
C ALA A 95 -6.70 5.96 -9.72
N THR A 96 -7.51 6.00 -8.66
CA THR A 96 -8.97 6.01 -8.74
C THR A 96 -9.55 7.33 -8.29
N PHE A 97 -10.77 7.63 -8.79
CA PHE A 97 -11.49 8.85 -8.44
C PHE A 97 -12.43 8.60 -7.27
N ALA A 98 -12.50 9.55 -6.35
CA ALA A 98 -13.51 9.53 -5.31
C ALA A 98 -14.90 9.75 -5.93
N VAL A 99 -15.87 8.98 -5.46
CA VAL A 99 -17.27 9.08 -5.84
C VAL A 99 -18.15 9.20 -4.59
N GLY A 100 -19.34 9.77 -4.76
CA GLY A 100 -20.29 9.88 -3.67
C GLY A 100 -21.53 10.65 -4.09
N LYS A 101 -22.30 11.09 -3.13
CA LYS A 101 -23.50 11.92 -3.35
C LYS A 101 -23.41 13.22 -2.59
N ILE A 102 -24.01 14.25 -3.15
CA ILE A 102 -24.21 15.54 -2.51
C ILE A 102 -25.69 15.82 -2.33
N ASP A 103 -26.02 16.45 -1.23
CA ASP A 103 -27.34 17.00 -1.00
C ASP A 103 -27.30 18.48 -1.30
N ILE A 104 -28.16 18.87 -2.24
CA ILE A 104 -28.32 20.27 -2.72
C ILE A 104 -29.64 20.80 -2.24
N GLU A 105 -29.63 21.94 -1.56
CA GLU A 105 -30.81 22.71 -1.16
C GLU A 105 -30.91 23.99 -2.03
N GLY A 106 -32.10 24.27 -2.54
CA GLY A 106 -32.30 25.45 -3.39
C GLY A 106 -33.76 25.66 -3.80
N ALA A 107 -33.97 26.53 -4.79
CA ALA A 107 -35.31 26.84 -5.30
C ALA A 107 -35.91 25.61 -6.00
N ALA A 108 -37.15 25.26 -5.64
CA ALA A 108 -37.86 24.12 -6.26
C ALA A 108 -38.01 24.32 -7.77
N GLY A 109 -37.77 23.23 -8.52
CA GLY A 109 -37.83 23.24 -9.99
C GLY A 109 -36.51 23.68 -10.66
N THR A 110 -35.47 24.07 -9.92
CA THR A 110 -34.15 24.39 -10.48
C THR A 110 -33.49 23.15 -11.06
N PRO A 111 -33.08 23.15 -12.35
CA PRO A 111 -32.34 22.03 -12.94
C PRO A 111 -30.88 22.08 -12.53
N ILE A 112 -30.35 20.97 -12.11
CA ILE A 112 -28.92 20.72 -11.85
C ILE A 112 -28.36 20.00 -13.09
N PRO A 113 -27.45 20.63 -13.86
CA PRO A 113 -26.85 19.97 -15.02
C PRO A 113 -25.84 18.88 -14.59
N ALA A 114 -25.60 17.92 -15.47
CA ALA A 114 -24.41 17.11 -15.39
C ALA A 114 -23.14 17.96 -15.63
N ASP A 115 -22.00 17.51 -15.16
CA ASP A 115 -20.71 18.24 -15.23
C ASP A 115 -20.69 19.59 -14.49
N LEU A 116 -21.64 19.86 -13.58
CA LEU A 116 -21.56 21.02 -12.71
C LEU A 116 -20.34 20.91 -11.81
N GLU A 117 -19.44 21.88 -11.90
CA GLU A 117 -18.23 21.92 -11.10
C GLU A 117 -18.51 22.47 -9.69
N ILE A 118 -18.09 21.69 -8.71
CA ILE A 118 -18.28 21.94 -7.29
C ILE A 118 -16.91 21.86 -6.62
N ALA A 119 -16.59 22.83 -5.78
CA ALA A 119 -15.31 22.91 -5.09
C ALA A 119 -15.45 22.60 -3.60
N GLY A 120 -14.52 21.81 -3.08
CA GLY A 120 -14.26 21.65 -1.67
C GLY A 120 -13.56 22.86 -1.06
N SER A 121 -13.43 22.87 0.26
CA SER A 121 -12.74 23.96 0.99
C SER A 121 -11.23 23.97 0.73
N ASP A 122 -10.66 22.85 0.39
CA ASP A 122 -9.26 22.63 0.02
C ASP A 122 -8.93 22.94 -1.45
N GLY A 123 -9.96 23.25 -2.25
CA GLY A 123 -9.85 23.52 -3.69
C GLY A 123 -10.00 22.29 -4.58
N THR A 124 -10.26 21.10 -4.02
CA THR A 124 -10.57 19.89 -4.80
C THR A 124 -11.87 20.12 -5.60
N ILE A 125 -11.85 19.77 -6.89
CA ILE A 125 -12.97 19.95 -7.80
C ILE A 125 -13.68 18.62 -8.02
N PHE A 126 -15.00 18.65 -7.94
CA PHE A 126 -15.91 17.55 -8.21
C PHE A 126 -16.86 17.91 -9.34
N LYS A 127 -17.41 16.91 -10.02
CA LYS A 127 -18.41 17.09 -11.09
C LYS A 127 -19.62 16.23 -10.83
N THR A 128 -20.81 16.78 -11.08
CA THR A 128 -22.03 15.97 -11.09
C THR A 128 -22.01 15.00 -12.26
N THR A 129 -22.42 13.76 -12.04
CA THR A 129 -22.41 12.70 -13.08
C THR A 129 -23.74 12.61 -13.82
N GLU A 130 -24.79 13.18 -13.26
CA GLU A 130 -26.16 13.11 -13.78
C GLU A 130 -26.88 14.42 -13.68
N THR A 131 -27.95 14.60 -14.47
CA THR A 131 -28.85 15.74 -14.35
C THR A 131 -29.93 15.45 -13.32
N ALA A 132 -30.27 16.45 -12.51
CA ALA A 132 -31.33 16.35 -11.52
C ALA A 132 -32.18 17.64 -11.47
N VAL A 133 -33.31 17.58 -10.80
CA VAL A 133 -34.18 18.76 -10.59
C VAL A 133 -34.49 18.83 -9.09
N ILE A 134 -34.37 20.03 -8.51
CA ILE A 134 -34.69 20.26 -7.10
C ILE A 134 -36.18 20.01 -6.89
N GLY A 135 -36.49 19.09 -5.98
CA GLY A 135 -37.87 18.72 -5.65
C GLY A 135 -38.67 19.81 -4.98
N ALA A 136 -39.98 19.61 -4.85
CA ALA A 136 -40.88 20.54 -4.18
C ALA A 136 -40.55 20.75 -2.68
N ASN A 137 -39.80 19.83 -2.08
CA ASN A 137 -39.27 19.93 -0.71
C ASN A 137 -38.01 20.83 -0.61
N GLY A 138 -37.53 21.38 -1.75
CA GLY A 138 -36.39 22.26 -1.79
C GLY A 138 -35.03 21.54 -1.78
N GLY A 139 -34.99 20.19 -1.92
CA GLY A 139 -33.78 19.42 -1.89
C GLY A 139 -33.69 18.38 -3.00
N VAL A 140 -32.44 17.97 -3.34
CA VAL A 140 -32.16 16.89 -4.28
C VAL A 140 -30.79 16.27 -3.91
N SER A 141 -30.67 14.95 -4.02
CA SER A 141 -29.39 14.24 -3.91
C SER A 141 -28.87 13.89 -5.31
N VAL A 142 -27.60 14.21 -5.58
CA VAL A 142 -26.98 14.06 -6.90
C VAL A 142 -25.66 13.33 -6.77
N SER A 143 -25.39 12.39 -7.67
CA SER A 143 -24.12 11.67 -7.72
C SER A 143 -23.00 12.55 -8.29
N ILE A 144 -21.81 12.43 -7.70
CA ILE A 144 -20.62 13.19 -8.11
C ILE A 144 -19.39 12.29 -8.25
N ILE A 145 -18.41 12.80 -8.98
CA ILE A 145 -17.08 12.22 -9.13
C ILE A 145 -16.02 13.32 -8.95
N ALA A 146 -14.91 12.99 -8.30
CA ALA A 146 -13.77 13.90 -8.23
C ALA A 146 -13.17 14.14 -9.62
N SER A 147 -12.68 15.33 -9.89
CA SER A 147 -12.02 15.66 -11.18
C SER A 147 -10.59 15.19 -11.26
N VAL A 148 -9.97 14.88 -10.12
CA VAL A 148 -8.61 14.36 -10.02
C VAL A 148 -8.66 13.06 -9.22
N ALA A 149 -7.98 12.03 -9.73
CA ALA A 149 -7.83 10.78 -9.02
C ALA A 149 -6.91 10.98 -7.81
N GLY A 150 -7.16 10.22 -6.74
CA GLY A 150 -6.37 10.28 -5.53
C GLY A 150 -7.22 10.44 -4.27
N PRO A 151 -6.62 10.24 -3.10
CA PRO A 151 -7.32 10.29 -1.80
C PRO A 151 -7.82 11.69 -1.42
N SER A 152 -7.29 12.76 -2.04
CA SER A 152 -7.75 14.13 -1.81
C SER A 152 -9.22 14.36 -2.16
N GLY A 153 -9.80 13.48 -3.00
CA GLY A 153 -11.22 13.50 -3.32
C GLY A 153 -12.12 12.89 -2.25
N ASN A 154 -11.58 12.16 -1.28
CA ASN A 154 -12.37 11.54 -0.22
C ASN A 154 -12.77 12.59 0.80
N LEU A 155 -14.07 12.72 1.09
CA LEU A 155 -14.60 13.70 2.02
C LEU A 155 -15.62 13.06 2.97
N GLU A 156 -15.61 13.50 4.20
CA GLU A 156 -16.60 13.07 5.20
C GLU A 156 -17.99 13.64 4.93
N ALA A 157 -19.02 12.98 5.42
CA ALA A 157 -20.39 13.42 5.36
C ALA A 157 -20.58 14.81 6.02
N GLY A 158 -21.48 15.62 5.49
CA GLY A 158 -21.82 16.92 6.04
C GLY A 158 -20.86 18.07 5.69
N ILE A 159 -19.72 17.79 5.07
CA ILE A 159 -18.79 18.85 4.60
C ILE A 159 -19.51 19.73 3.59
N ARG A 160 -19.38 21.06 3.79
CA ARG A 160 -19.99 22.05 2.89
C ARG A 160 -19.13 22.27 1.65
N LEU A 161 -19.80 22.29 0.52
CA LEU A 161 -19.21 22.53 -0.79
C LEU A 161 -19.79 23.80 -1.41
N ARG A 162 -19.16 24.30 -2.47
CA ARG A 162 -19.59 25.47 -3.22
C ARG A 162 -19.49 25.21 -4.71
N THR A 163 -20.34 25.82 -5.50
CA THR A 163 -20.20 25.81 -6.96
C THR A 163 -19.00 26.66 -7.38
N VAL A 164 -18.25 26.21 -8.38
CA VAL A 164 -17.13 26.98 -8.98
C VAL A 164 -17.68 28.20 -9.73
N THR A 165 -18.74 28.00 -10.49
CA THR A 165 -19.47 29.07 -11.14
C THR A 165 -20.67 29.51 -10.28
N ALA A 166 -20.92 30.79 -10.16
CA ALA A 166 -22.04 31.29 -9.37
C ALA A 166 -23.38 30.68 -9.84
N PHE A 167 -24.11 30.08 -8.90
CA PHE A 167 -25.44 29.49 -9.13
C PHE A 167 -26.39 29.99 -8.03
N PRO A 168 -26.99 31.16 -8.25
CA PRO A 168 -27.72 31.89 -7.20
C PRO A 168 -28.94 31.16 -6.64
N GLU A 169 -29.49 30.20 -7.39
CA GLU A 169 -30.66 29.41 -7.03
C GLU A 169 -30.36 28.34 -5.99
N LEU A 170 -29.05 28.05 -5.71
CA LEU A 170 -28.62 27.08 -4.74
C LEU A 170 -28.26 27.77 -3.42
N ASN A 171 -28.84 27.28 -2.33
CA ASN A 171 -28.63 27.80 -0.98
C ASN A 171 -27.53 27.07 -0.22
N ARG A 172 -27.49 25.75 -0.36
CA ARG A 172 -26.54 24.89 0.35
C ARG A 172 -26.19 23.66 -0.48
N ILE A 173 -24.93 23.29 -0.43
CA ILE A 173 -24.42 22.02 -0.98
C ILE A 173 -23.61 21.38 0.14
N ALA A 174 -23.91 20.13 0.45
CA ALA A 174 -23.15 19.36 1.44
C ALA A 174 -22.94 17.92 0.96
N VAL A 175 -21.89 17.31 1.44
CA VAL A 175 -21.64 15.87 1.24
C VAL A 175 -22.75 15.10 1.94
N ALA A 176 -23.42 14.20 1.22
CA ALA A 176 -24.48 13.36 1.75
C ALA A 176 -23.94 12.32 2.75
N ASP A 177 -24.85 11.66 3.48
CA ASP A 177 -24.52 10.55 4.37
C ASP A 177 -23.75 9.46 3.60
N GLY A 178 -22.65 8.99 4.19
CA GLY A 178 -21.71 8.03 3.57
C GLY A 178 -20.44 8.68 3.00
N GLY A 179 -20.40 10.01 2.85
CA GLY A 179 -19.19 10.71 2.40
C GLY A 179 -18.85 10.48 0.92
N PHE A 180 -17.65 10.89 0.54
CA PHE A 180 -17.01 10.56 -0.73
C PHE A 180 -15.89 9.60 -0.47
N ALA A 181 -15.83 8.50 -1.23
CA ALA A 181 -14.86 7.43 -1.05
C ALA A 181 -14.40 6.85 -2.40
N GLY A 182 -13.42 5.95 -2.36
CA GLY A 182 -12.90 5.27 -3.55
C GLY A 182 -11.78 6.02 -4.26
N GLY A 183 -11.42 7.23 -3.81
CA GLY A 183 -10.23 7.92 -4.29
C GLY A 183 -8.96 7.29 -3.72
N ALA A 184 -8.09 6.78 -4.59
CA ALA A 184 -6.81 6.19 -4.21
C ALA A 184 -5.71 6.61 -5.19
N GLU A 185 -4.48 6.65 -4.72
CA GLU A 185 -3.33 6.91 -5.58
C GLU A 185 -2.99 5.69 -6.44
N ALA A 186 -2.25 5.94 -7.52
CA ALA A 186 -1.67 4.86 -8.30
C ALA A 186 -0.70 4.05 -7.44
N GLU A 187 -0.64 2.76 -7.68
CA GLU A 187 0.29 1.86 -7.03
C GLU A 187 1.74 2.30 -7.26
N THR A 188 2.52 2.36 -6.20
CA THR A 188 3.94 2.71 -6.27
C THR A 188 4.76 1.56 -6.85
N PRO A 189 5.95 1.83 -7.45
CA PRO A 189 6.85 0.77 -7.92
C PRO A 189 7.21 -0.25 -6.82
N ALA A 190 7.35 0.20 -5.59
CA ALA A 190 7.64 -0.68 -4.45
C ALA A 190 6.48 -1.64 -4.14
N GLU A 191 5.23 -1.14 -4.15
CA GLU A 191 4.03 -1.95 -3.97
C GLU A 191 3.85 -2.93 -5.14
N LEU A 192 4.06 -2.47 -6.38
CA LEU A 192 4.03 -3.33 -7.56
C LEU A 192 5.08 -4.44 -7.47
N GLY A 193 6.29 -4.14 -6.99
CA GLY A 193 7.34 -5.12 -6.74
C GLY A 193 6.91 -6.17 -5.73
N ALA A 194 6.35 -5.74 -4.61
CA ALA A 194 5.83 -6.63 -3.58
C ALA A 194 4.68 -7.52 -4.10
N ALA A 195 3.74 -6.94 -4.85
CA ALA A 195 2.65 -7.68 -5.49
C ALA A 195 3.17 -8.73 -6.49
N THR A 196 4.18 -8.36 -7.31
CA THR A 196 4.81 -9.28 -8.26
C THR A 196 5.50 -10.44 -7.55
N ILE A 197 6.22 -10.19 -6.46
CA ILE A 197 6.86 -11.23 -5.65
C ILE A 197 5.81 -12.15 -5.01
N ALA A 198 4.72 -11.57 -4.48
CA ALA A 198 3.61 -12.34 -3.92
C ALA A 198 2.96 -13.24 -4.99
N HIS A 199 2.73 -12.70 -6.19
CA HIS A 199 2.20 -13.47 -7.33
C HIS A 199 3.13 -14.64 -7.73
N ILE A 200 4.45 -14.43 -7.73
CA ILE A 200 5.44 -15.49 -8.03
C ILE A 200 5.43 -16.58 -6.97
N ARG A 201 5.32 -16.19 -5.68
CA ARG A 201 5.33 -17.12 -4.53
C ARG A 201 4.02 -17.88 -4.39
N GLN A 202 2.90 -17.23 -4.66
CA GLN A 202 1.55 -17.77 -4.48
C GLN A 202 0.81 -17.79 -5.82
N ARG A 203 1.19 -18.72 -6.70
CA ARG A 203 0.47 -18.89 -7.97
C ARG A 203 -0.98 -19.32 -7.69
N PRO A 204 -1.97 -18.71 -8.37
CA PRO A 204 -3.37 -19.13 -8.24
C PRO A 204 -3.52 -20.63 -8.47
N HIS A 205 -4.20 -21.32 -7.54
CA HIS A 205 -4.43 -22.77 -7.57
C HIS A 205 -5.88 -23.11 -7.95
N GLY A 206 -6.61 -22.12 -8.45
CA GLY A 206 -7.99 -22.33 -8.90
C GLY A 206 -9.02 -22.31 -7.76
N GLY A 207 -8.86 -21.42 -6.79
CA GLY A 207 -9.81 -21.16 -5.71
C GLY A 207 -9.39 -21.67 -4.34
N ALA A 208 -8.09 -21.82 -4.11
CA ALA A 208 -7.54 -21.97 -2.76
C ALA A 208 -7.82 -20.70 -1.92
N GLY A 209 -7.76 -20.82 -0.59
CA GLY A 209 -8.08 -19.71 0.30
C GLY A 209 -7.25 -18.44 0.05
N PHE A 210 -5.98 -18.60 -0.35
CA PHE A 210 -5.09 -17.49 -0.66
C PHE A 210 -5.29 -16.87 -2.06
N ASP A 211 -6.03 -17.53 -2.96
CA ASP A 211 -6.27 -17.01 -4.31
C ASP A 211 -7.17 -15.75 -4.28
N TYR A 212 -8.22 -15.76 -3.46
CA TYR A 212 -9.16 -14.63 -3.37
C TYR A 212 -8.51 -13.32 -2.88
N PRO A 213 -7.71 -13.32 -1.80
CA PRO A 213 -6.93 -12.15 -1.41
C PRO A 213 -5.97 -11.68 -2.51
N THR A 214 -5.30 -12.61 -3.19
CA THR A 214 -4.35 -12.29 -4.26
C THR A 214 -5.06 -11.61 -5.43
N TRP A 215 -6.12 -12.21 -5.96
CA TRP A 215 -6.89 -11.65 -7.06
C TRP A 215 -7.45 -10.27 -6.76
N LEU A 216 -8.00 -10.06 -5.56
CA LEU A 216 -8.55 -8.76 -5.21
C LEU A 216 -7.48 -7.70 -4.98
N ARG A 217 -6.34 -8.04 -4.38
CA ARG A 217 -5.22 -7.10 -4.18
C ARG A 217 -4.56 -6.66 -5.50
N GLU A 218 -4.60 -7.49 -6.54
CA GLU A 218 -4.08 -7.15 -7.86
C GLU A 218 -4.87 -6.03 -8.55
N GLN A 219 -6.17 -5.89 -8.25
CA GLN A 219 -7.07 -4.99 -8.96
C GLN A 219 -7.64 -3.86 -8.10
N PHE A 220 -7.73 -4.07 -6.79
CA PHE A 220 -8.40 -3.16 -5.86
C PHE A 220 -7.50 -2.79 -4.69
N ASP A 221 -7.66 -1.58 -4.17
CA ASP A 221 -6.91 -1.11 -3.01
C ASP A 221 -7.53 -1.61 -1.69
N VAL A 222 -7.47 -2.93 -1.49
CA VAL A 222 -8.00 -3.59 -0.32
C VAL A 222 -6.99 -3.61 0.83
N ARG A 223 -7.44 -3.38 2.05
CA ARG A 223 -6.62 -3.53 3.27
C ARG A 223 -6.56 -4.99 3.70
N ALA A 224 -7.70 -5.66 3.75
CA ALA A 224 -7.80 -7.06 4.13
C ALA A 224 -8.88 -7.78 3.33
N VAL A 225 -8.60 -9.04 3.00
CA VAL A 225 -9.56 -9.95 2.36
C VAL A 225 -9.47 -11.29 3.08
N LYS A 226 -10.61 -11.80 3.53
CA LYS A 226 -10.71 -13.11 4.16
C LYS A 226 -11.78 -13.95 3.48
N PRO A 227 -11.43 -15.04 2.79
CA PRO A 227 -12.39 -16.01 2.28
C PRO A 227 -12.85 -16.93 3.40
N GLU A 228 -14.16 -17.12 3.50
CA GLU A 228 -14.80 -18.06 4.42
C GLU A 228 -15.59 -19.09 3.62
N THR A 229 -15.34 -20.38 3.88
CA THR A 229 -16.02 -21.48 3.20
C THR A 229 -17.45 -21.67 3.72
N ASP A 230 -18.33 -22.17 2.84
CA ASP A 230 -19.72 -22.52 3.17
C ASP A 230 -20.55 -21.36 3.75
N TRP A 231 -20.28 -20.13 3.31
CA TRP A 231 -20.89 -18.89 3.81
C TRP A 231 -22.43 -18.92 3.82
N VAL A 232 -23.02 -19.29 2.68
CA VAL A 232 -24.49 -19.45 2.52
C VAL A 232 -24.89 -20.90 2.27
N GLY A 233 -23.95 -21.83 2.33
CA GLY A 233 -24.15 -23.25 2.11
C GLY A 233 -22.99 -23.88 1.33
N ARG A 234 -23.04 -25.19 1.16
CA ARG A 234 -21.98 -25.97 0.54
C ARG A 234 -21.61 -25.45 -0.86
N GLY A 235 -20.32 -25.26 -1.10
CA GLY A 235 -19.79 -24.76 -2.38
C GLY A 235 -19.86 -23.24 -2.53
N SER A 236 -20.23 -22.52 -1.46
CA SER A 236 -20.15 -21.07 -1.43
C SER A 236 -18.89 -20.60 -0.71
N VAL A 237 -18.40 -19.43 -1.12
CA VAL A 237 -17.28 -18.72 -0.49
C VAL A 237 -17.75 -17.31 -0.19
N GLY A 238 -17.78 -16.95 1.10
CA GLY A 238 -17.94 -15.57 1.53
C GLY A 238 -16.59 -14.87 1.45
N VAL A 239 -16.47 -13.85 0.62
CA VAL A 239 -15.26 -13.06 0.50
C VAL A 239 -15.48 -11.77 1.28
N ILE A 240 -14.92 -11.71 2.50
CA ILE A 240 -15.05 -10.58 3.41
C ILE A 240 -13.94 -9.59 3.09
N VAL A 241 -14.29 -8.31 2.88
CA VAL A 241 -13.38 -7.29 2.39
C VAL A 241 -13.42 -6.04 3.26
N ALA A 242 -12.23 -5.55 3.63
CA ALA A 242 -12.01 -4.21 4.14
C ALA A 242 -11.14 -3.43 3.15
N MET A 243 -11.54 -2.20 2.81
CA MET A 243 -10.79 -1.31 1.92
C MET A 243 -9.76 -0.52 2.71
N LYS A 244 -8.69 -0.07 2.05
CA LYS A 244 -7.74 0.87 2.67
C LYS A 244 -8.39 2.24 2.87
N ASP A 245 -8.01 2.88 3.98
CA ASP A 245 -8.31 4.28 4.28
C ASP A 245 -7.07 4.90 4.95
N GLY A 246 -6.16 5.41 4.15
CA GLY A 246 -4.83 5.82 4.60
C GLY A 246 -4.08 4.68 5.29
N THR A 247 -3.77 4.83 6.58
CA THR A 247 -3.17 3.80 7.43
C THR A 247 -4.20 2.88 8.09
N SER A 248 -5.50 3.19 7.98
CA SER A 248 -6.63 2.48 8.56
C SER A 248 -7.38 1.64 7.53
N ALA A 249 -8.61 1.25 7.86
CA ALA A 249 -9.51 0.53 6.97
C ALA A 249 -10.93 1.08 7.07
N ARG A 250 -11.70 0.87 6.00
CA ARG A 250 -13.13 1.18 5.93
C ARG A 250 -13.90 0.02 5.27
N ALA A 251 -15.19 0.02 5.46
CA ALA A 251 -16.05 -0.86 4.70
C ALA A 251 -16.06 -0.46 3.21
N PRO A 252 -16.16 -1.43 2.27
CA PRO A 252 -16.36 -1.14 0.85
C PRO A 252 -17.73 -0.52 0.60
N THR A 253 -17.80 0.33 -0.42
CA THR A 253 -19.08 0.84 -0.93
C THR A 253 -19.82 -0.23 -1.75
N GLU A 254 -21.12 -0.03 -2.00
CA GLU A 254 -21.90 -0.95 -2.85
C GLU A 254 -21.32 -1.05 -4.28
N SER A 255 -20.79 0.05 -4.83
CA SER A 255 -20.15 0.07 -6.16
C SER A 255 -18.89 -0.78 -6.17
N GLU A 256 -18.00 -0.59 -5.18
CA GLU A 256 -16.77 -1.38 -5.04
C GLU A 256 -17.07 -2.87 -4.88
N MET A 257 -18.10 -3.21 -4.10
CA MET A 257 -18.55 -4.60 -3.94
C MET A 257 -19.05 -5.21 -5.25
N ALA A 258 -19.81 -4.45 -6.04
CA ALA A 258 -20.30 -4.87 -7.34
C ALA A 258 -19.17 -5.08 -8.35
N GLU A 259 -18.18 -4.17 -8.38
CA GLU A 259 -17.00 -4.26 -9.23
C GLU A 259 -16.12 -5.48 -8.87
N MET A 260 -15.86 -5.68 -7.58
CA MET A 260 -15.11 -6.85 -7.08
C MET A 260 -15.85 -8.17 -7.43
N LEU A 261 -17.17 -8.21 -7.28
CA LEU A 261 -17.97 -9.39 -7.66
C LEU A 261 -17.94 -9.62 -9.17
N ALA A 262 -18.01 -8.57 -9.97
CA ALA A 262 -17.89 -8.67 -11.43
C ALA A 262 -16.53 -9.21 -11.86
N TYR A 263 -15.46 -8.75 -11.22
CA TYR A 263 -14.09 -9.23 -11.46
C TYR A 263 -13.91 -10.70 -11.06
N LEU A 264 -14.35 -11.08 -9.87
CA LEU A 264 -14.31 -12.47 -9.43
C LEU A 264 -15.21 -13.37 -10.29
N GLY A 265 -16.28 -12.84 -10.82
CA GLY A 265 -17.32 -13.52 -11.58
C GLY A 265 -18.61 -13.70 -10.76
N ALA A 266 -19.67 -13.05 -11.21
CA ALA A 266 -20.99 -13.15 -10.57
C ALA A 266 -21.50 -14.60 -10.57
N PRO A 267 -22.32 -15.01 -9.61
CA PRO A 267 -22.94 -16.33 -9.59
C PRO A 267 -23.68 -16.62 -10.91
N GLY A 268 -23.43 -17.80 -11.47
CA GLY A 268 -23.99 -18.20 -12.77
C GLY A 268 -23.25 -17.68 -14.00
N SER A 269 -22.24 -16.81 -13.85
CA SER A 269 -21.36 -16.39 -14.95
C SER A 269 -20.26 -17.42 -15.20
N SER A 270 -19.87 -17.57 -16.46
CA SER A 270 -18.65 -18.32 -16.86
C SER A 270 -17.42 -17.43 -16.98
N SER A 271 -17.57 -16.11 -16.76
CA SER A 271 -16.48 -15.13 -16.74
C SER A 271 -15.95 -14.91 -15.32
N GLY A 272 -14.77 -14.28 -15.22
CA GLY A 272 -14.10 -13.97 -13.96
C GLY A 272 -12.98 -14.95 -13.62
N VAL A 273 -12.29 -14.69 -12.51
CA VAL A 273 -11.09 -15.46 -12.10
C VAL A 273 -11.42 -16.63 -11.16
N ARG A 274 -12.60 -16.63 -10.53
CA ARG A 274 -13.03 -17.71 -9.63
C ARG A 274 -13.23 -19.05 -10.35
N PRO A 275 -13.14 -20.18 -9.64
CA PRO A 275 -13.60 -21.47 -10.18
C PRO A 275 -15.07 -21.41 -10.63
N VAL A 276 -15.37 -22.01 -11.80
CA VAL A 276 -16.73 -21.98 -12.37
C VAL A 276 -17.78 -22.54 -11.41
N THR A 277 -17.40 -23.50 -10.57
CA THR A 277 -18.30 -24.15 -9.61
C THR A 277 -18.48 -23.40 -8.29
N ALA A 278 -17.64 -22.39 -8.00
CA ALA A 278 -17.71 -21.65 -6.75
C ALA A 278 -18.85 -20.61 -6.78
N TYR A 279 -19.69 -20.61 -5.77
CA TYR A 279 -20.63 -19.53 -5.52
C TYR A 279 -19.95 -18.49 -4.61
N VAL A 280 -19.60 -17.33 -5.16
CA VAL A 280 -18.95 -16.25 -4.42
C VAL A 280 -19.99 -15.25 -3.94
N ALA A 281 -19.99 -14.97 -2.64
CA ALA A 281 -20.74 -13.89 -2.01
C ALA A 281 -19.75 -12.85 -1.47
N MET A 282 -19.85 -11.60 -1.95
CA MET A 282 -19.07 -10.50 -1.39
C MET A 282 -19.70 -10.05 -0.07
N VAL A 283 -18.86 -9.84 0.94
CA VAL A 283 -19.29 -9.46 2.29
C VAL A 283 -18.47 -8.23 2.72
N PRO A 284 -19.10 -7.10 3.07
CA PRO A 284 -18.38 -5.98 3.64
C PRO A 284 -17.90 -6.36 5.04
N ALA A 285 -16.65 -6.04 5.39
CA ALA A 285 -16.19 -6.18 6.75
C ALA A 285 -16.90 -5.18 7.66
N GLU A 286 -17.38 -5.64 8.83
CA GLU A 286 -17.92 -4.78 9.86
C GLU A 286 -16.75 -4.13 10.64
N MET A 287 -16.68 -2.79 10.60
CA MET A 287 -15.66 -2.05 11.35
C MET A 287 -15.95 -2.08 12.84
N ARG A 288 -15.08 -2.70 13.63
CA ARG A 288 -15.25 -2.87 15.06
C ARG A 288 -14.22 -2.06 15.84
N GLU A 289 -14.63 -0.97 16.43
CA GLU A 289 -13.81 -0.22 17.38
C GLU A 289 -13.53 -1.03 18.64
N ILE A 290 -12.27 -1.02 19.07
CA ILE A 290 -11.83 -1.69 20.31
C ILE A 290 -11.47 -0.62 21.31
N PRO A 291 -12.39 -0.22 22.22
CA PRO A 291 -12.09 0.75 23.24
C PRO A 291 -11.19 0.13 24.32
N ILE A 292 -10.26 0.94 24.85
CA ILE A 292 -9.42 0.52 25.96
C ILE A 292 -9.57 1.47 27.17
N ARG A 293 -9.34 0.93 28.36
CA ARG A 293 -9.26 1.70 29.61
C ARG A 293 -7.91 1.44 30.24
N VAL A 294 -7.16 2.51 30.49
CA VAL A 294 -5.77 2.43 30.94
C VAL A 294 -5.46 3.51 31.98
N ARG A 295 -4.59 3.19 32.94
CA ARG A 295 -3.90 4.14 33.79
C ARG A 295 -2.46 4.25 33.32
N VAL A 296 -1.94 5.45 33.25
CA VAL A 296 -0.55 5.70 32.81
C VAL A 296 0.20 6.57 33.80
N ARG A 297 1.50 6.37 33.89
CA ARG A 297 2.41 7.20 34.67
C ARG A 297 3.69 7.49 33.88
N PRO A 298 4.11 8.76 33.74
CA PRO A 298 3.40 9.97 34.16
C PRO A 298 2.16 10.24 33.31
N ASP A 299 1.10 10.75 33.92
CA ASP A 299 -0.12 11.13 33.22
C ASP A 299 0.01 12.58 32.72
N THR A 300 0.55 12.72 31.52
CA THR A 300 0.74 14.01 30.84
C THR A 300 0.09 13.98 29.45
N VAL A 301 -0.24 15.14 28.91
CA VAL A 301 -0.80 15.25 27.54
C VAL A 301 0.11 14.57 26.51
N ALA A 302 1.43 14.72 26.65
CA ALA A 302 2.39 14.11 25.73
C ALA A 302 2.41 12.58 25.85
N THR A 303 2.34 12.03 27.09
CA THR A 303 2.29 10.58 27.31
C THR A 303 1.00 9.99 26.77
N ARG A 304 -0.15 10.66 26.99
CA ARG A 304 -1.45 10.22 26.45
C ARG A 304 -1.42 10.17 24.92
N ALA A 305 -0.94 11.21 24.27
CA ALA A 305 -0.80 11.25 22.79
C ALA A 305 0.11 10.14 22.27
N ALA A 306 1.25 9.88 22.93
CA ALA A 306 2.15 8.80 22.55
C ALA A 306 1.52 7.40 22.72
N VAL A 307 0.67 7.20 23.76
CA VAL A 307 -0.09 5.97 23.98
C VAL A 307 -1.16 5.79 22.90
N GLU A 308 -1.86 6.86 22.53
CA GLU A 308 -2.85 6.84 21.44
C GLU A 308 -2.21 6.43 20.11
N GLU A 309 -1.06 7.03 19.77
CA GLU A 309 -0.31 6.69 18.56
C GLU A 309 0.18 5.23 18.57
N ALA A 310 0.78 4.78 19.69
CA ALA A 310 1.28 3.42 19.82
C ALA A 310 0.16 2.38 19.75
N TYR A 311 -0.99 2.67 20.36
CA TYR A 311 -2.16 1.80 20.32
C TYR A 311 -2.73 1.71 18.89
N ALA A 312 -2.90 2.84 18.21
CA ALA A 312 -3.38 2.85 16.83
C ALA A 312 -2.42 2.10 15.89
N ALA A 313 -1.11 2.29 16.05
CA ALA A 313 -0.09 1.57 15.31
C ALA A 313 -0.18 0.05 15.56
N PHE A 314 -0.37 -0.37 16.81
CA PHE A 314 -0.53 -1.79 17.15
C PHE A 314 -1.77 -2.41 16.46
N ILE A 315 -2.93 -1.76 16.53
CA ILE A 315 -4.15 -2.27 15.87
C ILE A 315 -3.93 -2.43 14.36
N ALA A 316 -3.17 -1.53 13.74
CA ALA A 316 -2.85 -1.62 12.32
C ALA A 316 -1.93 -2.80 11.94
N THR A 317 -1.20 -3.38 12.91
CA THR A 317 -0.31 -4.55 12.66
C THR A 317 -0.99 -5.90 12.87
N ILE A 318 -2.22 -5.93 13.37
CA ILE A 318 -2.97 -7.19 13.56
C ILE A 318 -3.20 -7.86 12.21
N GLY A 319 -2.79 -9.14 12.11
CA GLY A 319 -2.90 -9.94 10.90
C GLY A 319 -1.89 -9.60 9.80
N ASP A 320 -0.85 -8.84 10.11
CA ASP A 320 0.29 -8.62 9.22
C ASP A 320 1.27 -9.83 9.26
N GLU A 321 2.27 -9.86 8.37
CA GLU A 321 3.21 -10.97 8.21
C GLU A 321 3.98 -11.36 9.50
N ASN A 322 4.05 -10.46 10.49
CA ASN A 322 4.73 -10.67 11.77
C ASN A 322 3.76 -11.04 12.90
N ASP A 323 2.47 -11.19 12.61
CA ASP A 323 1.47 -11.62 13.59
C ASP A 323 1.32 -13.15 13.55
N ASP A 324 2.11 -13.85 14.37
CA ASP A 324 2.10 -15.32 14.44
C ASP A 324 0.75 -15.91 14.90
N GLN A 325 -0.17 -15.07 15.41
CA GLN A 325 -1.44 -15.52 15.96
C GLN A 325 -2.61 -15.35 14.97
N ASN A 326 -2.59 -14.31 14.17
CA ASN A 326 -3.68 -13.97 13.27
C ASN A 326 -3.20 -13.97 11.81
N GLU A 327 -3.74 -14.87 11.00
CA GLU A 327 -3.48 -14.88 9.55
C GLU A 327 -4.19 -13.72 8.82
N SER A 328 -5.18 -13.11 9.45
CA SER A 328 -5.98 -12.00 8.92
C SER A 328 -6.46 -11.10 10.05
N PRO A 329 -6.53 -9.78 9.85
CA PRO A 329 -7.15 -8.88 10.82
C PRO A 329 -8.66 -9.12 10.97
N ILE A 330 -9.33 -9.65 9.92
CA ILE A 330 -10.77 -9.97 9.97
C ILE A 330 -10.98 -11.20 10.86
N GLY A 331 -11.80 -11.08 11.89
CA GLY A 331 -12.05 -12.14 12.87
C GLY A 331 -10.84 -12.45 13.75
N ALA A 332 -9.98 -11.47 13.97
CA ALA A 332 -8.75 -11.63 14.75
C ALA A 332 -9.00 -11.90 16.24
N ILE A 333 -8.03 -12.53 16.85
CA ILE A 333 -7.94 -12.68 18.31
C ILE A 333 -7.20 -11.47 18.86
N ILE A 334 -7.80 -10.80 19.83
CA ILE A 334 -7.21 -9.63 20.50
C ILE A 334 -6.68 -10.05 21.87
N GLU A 335 -5.36 -9.91 22.02
CA GLU A 335 -4.66 -10.23 23.27
C GLU A 335 -4.34 -8.97 24.08
N PRO A 336 -4.83 -8.84 25.31
CA PRO A 336 -4.54 -7.68 26.17
C PRO A 336 -3.06 -7.48 26.45
N SER A 337 -2.27 -8.57 26.51
CA SER A 337 -0.83 -8.49 26.70
C SER A 337 -0.10 -7.78 25.56
N ARG A 338 -0.58 -7.94 24.33
CA ARG A 338 -0.02 -7.27 23.16
C ARG A 338 -0.38 -5.78 23.13
N ILE A 339 -1.59 -5.44 23.59
CA ILE A 339 -1.97 -4.03 23.82
C ILE A 339 -1.06 -3.41 24.88
N SER A 340 -0.83 -4.11 25.99
CA SER A 340 0.07 -3.66 27.06
C SER A 340 1.52 -3.48 26.56
N GLU A 341 2.00 -4.39 25.74
CA GLU A 341 3.32 -4.29 25.09
C GLU A 341 3.43 -3.03 24.22
N ALA A 342 2.41 -2.75 23.42
CA ALA A 342 2.36 -1.55 22.59
C ALA A 342 2.35 -0.26 23.43
N ILE A 343 1.59 -0.23 24.52
CA ILE A 343 1.56 0.90 25.45
C ILE A 343 2.93 1.09 26.12
N SER A 344 3.61 0.00 26.51
CA SER A 344 4.98 0.06 27.08
C SER A 344 6.01 0.65 26.10
N ALA A 345 5.77 0.55 24.80
CA ALA A 345 6.64 1.12 23.78
C ALA A 345 6.41 2.63 23.53
N ALA A 346 5.35 3.20 24.12
CA ALA A 346 4.98 4.59 23.94
C ALA A 346 6.02 5.52 24.59
N SER A 347 6.39 6.58 23.90
CA SER A 347 7.40 7.53 24.37
C SER A 347 6.95 8.26 25.62
N GLY A 348 7.77 8.22 26.67
CA GLY A 348 7.51 8.91 27.94
C GLY A 348 6.62 8.14 28.92
N GLU A 349 6.13 6.96 28.54
CA GLU A 349 5.48 6.04 29.49
C GLU A 349 6.53 5.40 30.38
N TYR A 350 6.25 5.34 31.70
CA TYR A 350 7.10 4.68 32.68
C TYR A 350 6.42 3.45 33.28
N ALA A 351 5.11 3.51 33.50
CA ALA A 351 4.30 2.41 33.98
C ALA A 351 2.84 2.61 33.56
N HIS A 352 2.13 1.51 33.29
CA HIS A 352 0.71 1.53 33.00
C HIS A 352 -0.02 0.33 33.61
N ASP A 353 -1.32 0.43 33.69
CA ASP A 353 -2.22 -0.64 34.08
C ASP A 353 -3.39 -0.69 33.08
N LEU A 354 -3.41 -1.73 32.25
CA LEU A 354 -4.49 -1.96 31.29
C LEU A 354 -5.69 -2.59 32.02
N ILE A 355 -6.75 -1.83 32.18
CA ILE A 355 -7.96 -2.24 32.92
C ILE A 355 -8.92 -3.00 32.02
N SER A 356 -9.05 -2.55 30.76
CA SER A 356 -9.92 -3.18 29.76
C SER A 356 -9.26 -3.09 28.39
N PRO A 357 -9.30 -4.19 27.59
CA PRO A 357 -9.85 -5.51 27.92
C PRO A 357 -8.97 -6.26 28.93
N SER A 358 -9.59 -6.99 29.85
CA SER A 358 -8.90 -7.78 30.91
C SER A 358 -8.63 -9.23 30.49
N ALA A 359 -9.29 -9.71 29.43
CA ALA A 359 -9.14 -11.05 28.88
C ALA A 359 -9.11 -10.99 27.36
N ARG A 360 -8.47 -12.00 26.76
CA ARG A 360 -8.50 -12.16 25.31
C ARG A 360 -9.91 -12.39 24.81
N PHE A 361 -10.21 -11.90 23.64
CA PHE A 361 -11.45 -12.14 22.92
C PHE A 361 -11.21 -12.27 21.43
N THR A 362 -12.13 -12.92 20.75
CA THR A 362 -12.08 -13.09 19.31
C THR A 362 -13.16 -12.23 18.67
N LEU A 363 -12.83 -11.53 17.62
CA LEU A 363 -13.79 -10.80 16.81
C LEU A 363 -14.70 -11.78 16.04
N ASP A 364 -15.90 -11.36 15.70
CA ASP A 364 -16.77 -12.13 14.84
C ASP A 364 -16.11 -12.29 13.46
N ARG A 365 -16.50 -13.33 12.73
CA ARG A 365 -15.84 -13.78 11.49
C ARG A 365 -15.73 -12.72 10.39
N ASP A 366 -16.56 -11.68 10.44
CA ASP A 366 -16.66 -10.56 9.50
C ASP A 366 -16.23 -9.22 10.08
N GLN A 367 -15.80 -9.17 11.36
CA GLN A 367 -15.35 -7.95 12.01
C GLN A 367 -13.88 -7.65 11.74
N TYR A 368 -13.61 -6.38 11.44
CA TYR A 368 -12.27 -5.81 11.28
C TYR A 368 -11.96 -4.86 12.44
N PRO A 369 -10.80 -5.00 13.15
CA PRO A 369 -10.47 -4.16 14.29
C PRO A 369 -10.09 -2.74 13.88
N LEU A 370 -10.67 -1.76 14.57
CA LEU A 370 -10.24 -0.35 14.51
C LEU A 370 -9.82 0.10 15.92
N PRO A 371 -8.89 1.07 16.02
CA PRO A 371 -8.59 1.70 17.29
C PRO A 371 -9.83 2.42 17.79
N GLY A 372 -10.30 2.04 18.99
CA GLY A 372 -11.41 2.68 19.67
C GLY A 372 -10.95 3.76 20.65
N GLU A 373 -11.92 4.38 21.33
CA GLU A 373 -11.66 5.40 22.34
C GLU A 373 -10.78 4.88 23.48
N ILE A 374 -9.79 5.68 23.89
CA ILE A 374 -8.95 5.43 25.05
C ILE A 374 -9.47 6.22 26.23
N THR A 375 -9.94 5.53 27.25
CA THR A 375 -10.32 6.14 28.52
C THR A 375 -9.13 6.10 29.49
N PHE A 376 -8.54 7.27 29.76
CA PHE A 376 -7.51 7.40 30.78
C PHE A 376 -8.17 7.56 32.14
N GLU A 377 -7.89 6.65 33.08
CA GLU A 377 -8.36 6.71 34.43
C GLU A 377 -7.35 7.41 35.36
N ASP A 378 -7.74 7.66 36.61
CA ASP A 378 -6.87 8.29 37.61
C ASP A 378 -5.49 7.61 37.61
N PRO A 379 -4.38 8.39 37.65
CA PRO A 379 -3.03 7.86 37.54
C PRO A 379 -2.69 6.84 38.61
N LEU A 380 -1.73 5.97 38.30
CA LEU A 380 -1.19 4.94 39.18
C LEU A 380 -0.51 5.54 40.44
#